data_221d0ea42b38e049de79de6b9a253081
#
_entry.id   221d0ea42b38e049de79de6b9a253081
#
_cell.length_a   1.000
_cell.length_b   1.000
_cell.length_c   1.000
_cell.angle_alpha   90.00
_cell.angle_beta   90.00
_cell.angle_gamma   90.00
#
_symmetry.space_group_name_H-M   'P 1'
#
loop_
_entity.id
_entity.type
_entity.pdbx_description
1 polymer ?
#
loop_
_entity_poly.entity_id
_entity_poly.type
_entity_poly.pdbx_seq_one_letter_code
_entity_poly.pdbx_strand_id
1 'polypeptide(L)'
;MMKGGDIAGLLIRQARLGRDWSQEGLCRGICAPSYLSKIEQGKAAPSPEVTELLLRRLGLVWTPEPESLEPCWKALLSGSPDFASCYERLVQPRQESLACSPLAADALLLAAFYEDELRPLPEEWEPFLSTRQLALQRALQGRWEEAVRLEPLPLLVTLRGKALYVKGDYTVAIEVLRDTYPMGFTRFHLPWVLAWYKANRQYRQACRLLEEFPVK
;
A
#
# COMPACT_ATOMS: atom_id res chain seq x y z
N MET A 1 16.03 9.68 5.08
CA MET A 1 14.61 9.67 4.69
C MET A 1 14.55 10.08 3.22
N MET A 2 14.44 9.11 2.31
CA MET A 2 14.23 9.42 0.88
C MET A 2 12.81 9.99 0.77
N LYS A 3 12.70 11.28 0.41
CA LYS A 3 11.42 11.85 -0.02
C LYS A 3 11.09 11.17 -1.34
N GLY A 4 10.02 10.38 -1.37
CA GLY A 4 9.42 9.96 -2.62
C GLY A 4 9.10 11.20 -3.47
N GLY A 5 9.13 11.07 -4.79
CA GLY A 5 8.70 12.14 -5.69
C GLY A 5 7.26 12.56 -5.37
N ASP A 6 6.88 13.77 -5.78
CA ASP A 6 5.49 14.21 -5.62
C ASP A 6 4.56 13.36 -6.49
N ILE A 7 3.66 12.60 -5.87
CA ILE A 7 2.71 11.70 -6.55
C ILE A 7 1.82 12.43 -7.57
N ALA A 8 1.63 13.73 -7.39
CA ALA A 8 0.88 14.55 -8.35
C ALA A 8 1.45 14.43 -9.77
N GLY A 9 2.77 14.33 -9.91
CA GLY A 9 3.42 14.13 -11.21
C GLY A 9 3.00 12.84 -11.91
N LEU A 10 2.91 11.75 -11.16
CA LEU A 10 2.44 10.46 -11.67
C LEU A 10 0.95 10.53 -12.09
N LEU A 11 0.11 11.09 -11.24
CA LEU A 11 -1.33 11.22 -11.52
C LEU A 11 -1.59 12.10 -12.75
N ILE A 12 -0.85 13.20 -12.88
CA ILE A 12 -0.89 14.07 -14.08
C ILE A 12 -0.51 13.28 -15.33
N ARG A 13 0.59 12.51 -15.26
CA ARG A 13 1.06 11.69 -16.39
C ARG A 13 0.02 10.64 -16.80
N GLN A 14 -0.51 9.88 -15.85
CA GLN A 14 -1.51 8.85 -16.12
C GLN A 14 -2.77 9.44 -16.73
N ALA A 15 -3.30 10.52 -16.14
CA ALA A 15 -4.48 11.19 -16.65
C ALA A 15 -4.27 11.81 -18.04
N ARG A 16 -3.08 12.35 -18.31
CA ARG A 16 -2.71 12.88 -19.63
C ARG A 16 -2.64 11.78 -20.69
N LEU A 17 -1.94 10.69 -20.38
CA LEU A 17 -1.81 9.54 -21.30
C LEU A 17 -3.16 8.88 -21.57
N GLY A 18 -4.01 8.74 -20.55
CA GLY A 18 -5.36 8.19 -20.71
C GLY A 18 -6.28 9.06 -21.60
N ARG A 19 -5.87 10.29 -21.94
CA ARG A 19 -6.57 11.20 -22.86
C ARG A 19 -5.82 11.42 -24.17
N ASP A 20 -4.74 10.69 -24.40
CA ASP A 20 -3.86 10.84 -25.57
C ASP A 20 -3.33 12.28 -25.77
N TRP A 21 -3.11 13.01 -24.68
CA TRP A 21 -2.60 14.38 -24.74
C TRP A 21 -1.07 14.44 -24.77
N SER A 22 -0.53 15.34 -25.59
CA SER A 22 0.90 15.68 -25.55
C SER A 22 1.24 16.51 -24.31
N GLN A 23 2.50 16.50 -23.89
CA GLN A 23 2.98 17.38 -22.81
C GLN A 23 2.78 18.87 -23.15
N GLU A 24 3.05 19.27 -24.40
CA GLU A 24 2.83 20.63 -24.86
C GLU A 24 1.35 21.02 -24.81
N GLY A 25 0.43 20.13 -25.21
CA GLY A 25 -1.01 20.37 -25.15
C GLY A 25 -1.48 20.60 -23.71
N LEU A 26 -0.99 19.78 -22.77
CA LEU A 26 -1.38 19.90 -21.37
C LEU A 26 -0.79 21.16 -20.70
N CYS A 27 0.51 21.48 -20.93
CA CYS A 27 1.18 22.53 -20.17
C CYS A 27 1.01 23.95 -20.76
N ARG A 28 0.35 24.09 -21.93
CA ARG A 28 0.19 25.40 -22.62
C ARG A 28 -0.43 26.45 -21.70
N GLY A 29 0.31 27.55 -21.47
CA GLY A 29 -0.12 28.66 -20.61
C GLY A 29 -0.08 28.35 -19.09
N ILE A 30 0.46 27.19 -18.68
CA ILE A 30 0.67 26.83 -17.28
C ILE A 30 2.15 26.76 -16.94
N CYS A 31 2.93 25.95 -17.70
CA CYS A 31 4.36 25.80 -17.47
C CYS A 31 5.09 25.39 -18.76
N ALA A 32 6.42 25.33 -18.71
CA ALA A 32 7.22 24.86 -19.83
C ALA A 32 7.10 23.32 -19.97
N PRO A 33 7.11 22.76 -21.21
CA PRO A 33 7.07 21.31 -21.44
C PRO A 33 8.20 20.54 -20.75
N SER A 34 9.40 21.13 -20.73
CA SER A 34 10.57 20.54 -20.03
C SER A 34 10.38 20.46 -18.51
N TYR A 35 9.61 21.38 -17.92
CA TYR A 35 9.27 21.35 -16.50
C TYR A 35 8.20 20.28 -16.23
N LEU A 36 7.14 20.22 -17.06
CA LEU A 36 6.14 19.15 -16.97
C LEU A 36 6.79 17.77 -17.09
N SER A 37 7.74 17.58 -18.01
CA SER A 37 8.47 16.32 -18.14
C SER A 37 9.22 15.93 -16.87
N LYS A 38 9.83 16.88 -16.16
CA LYS A 38 10.49 16.62 -14.87
C LYS A 38 9.49 16.28 -13.77
N ILE A 39 8.33 16.95 -13.73
CA ILE A 39 7.23 16.66 -12.80
C ILE A 39 6.74 15.21 -13.01
N GLU A 40 6.43 14.83 -14.24
CA GLU A 40 5.95 13.49 -14.59
C GLU A 40 6.96 12.37 -14.32
N GLN A 41 8.25 12.71 -14.23
CA GLN A 41 9.32 11.78 -13.86
C GLN A 41 9.65 11.80 -12.35
N GLY A 42 8.94 12.57 -11.55
CA GLY A 42 9.24 12.74 -10.13
C GLY A 42 10.55 13.47 -9.83
N LYS A 43 11.16 14.12 -10.84
CA LYS A 43 12.43 14.87 -10.71
C LYS A 43 12.24 16.32 -10.25
N ALA A 44 11.01 16.81 -10.27
CA ALA A 44 10.65 18.13 -9.78
C ALA A 44 9.27 18.06 -9.10
N ALA A 45 9.14 18.70 -7.96
CA ALA A 45 7.84 18.90 -7.32
C ALA A 45 7.19 20.16 -7.93
N PRO A 46 5.94 20.07 -8.43
CA PRO A 46 5.19 21.24 -8.88
C PRO A 46 4.76 22.10 -7.70
N SER A 47 4.55 23.40 -7.93
CA SER A 47 3.86 24.21 -6.93
C SER A 47 2.38 23.80 -6.84
N PRO A 48 1.71 24.07 -5.70
CA PRO A 48 0.28 23.77 -5.54
C PRO A 48 -0.58 24.32 -6.67
N GLU A 49 -0.29 25.55 -7.12
CA GLU A 49 -1.02 26.21 -8.19
C GLU A 49 -0.83 25.49 -9.54
N VAL A 50 0.41 25.08 -9.85
CA VAL A 50 0.69 24.34 -11.09
C VAL A 50 0.02 22.96 -11.05
N THR A 51 0.05 22.29 -9.91
CA THR A 51 -0.64 20.99 -9.70
C THR A 51 -2.12 21.12 -9.97
N GLU A 52 -2.77 22.10 -9.32
CA GLU A 52 -4.22 22.35 -9.48
C GLU A 52 -4.59 22.67 -10.91
N LEU A 53 -3.84 23.57 -11.57
CA LEU A 53 -4.11 23.97 -12.95
C LEU A 53 -3.99 22.81 -13.93
N LEU A 54 -2.96 21.96 -13.79
CA LEU A 54 -2.74 20.81 -14.67
C LEU A 54 -3.85 19.76 -14.47
N LEU A 55 -4.16 19.42 -13.20
CA LEU A 55 -5.19 18.42 -12.89
C LEU A 55 -6.58 18.92 -13.26
N ARG A 56 -6.91 20.20 -13.02
CA ARG A 56 -8.18 20.80 -13.44
C ARG A 56 -8.33 20.79 -14.95
N ARG A 57 -7.27 21.05 -15.72
CA ARG A 57 -7.31 20.94 -17.20
C ARG A 57 -7.58 19.51 -17.64
N LEU A 58 -7.12 18.54 -16.87
CA LEU A 58 -7.44 17.12 -17.06
C LEU A 58 -8.80 16.70 -16.50
N GLY A 59 -9.61 17.64 -16.00
CA GLY A 59 -10.93 17.35 -15.43
C GLY A 59 -10.88 16.62 -14.08
N LEU A 60 -9.75 16.72 -13.36
CA LEU A 60 -9.56 16.12 -12.04
C LEU A 60 -9.56 17.20 -10.95
N VAL A 61 -10.08 16.86 -9.79
CA VAL A 61 -10.10 17.74 -8.62
C VAL A 61 -9.01 17.27 -7.66
N TRP A 62 -7.99 18.12 -7.47
CA TRP A 62 -6.90 17.85 -6.54
C TRP A 62 -7.32 18.12 -5.09
N THR A 63 -7.07 17.19 -4.20
CA THR A 63 -7.27 17.32 -2.76
C THR A 63 -5.90 17.43 -2.07
N PRO A 64 -5.39 18.66 -1.81
CA PRO A 64 -4.01 18.86 -1.36
C PRO A 64 -3.76 18.41 0.08
N GLU A 65 -4.77 18.53 0.94
CA GLU A 65 -4.68 18.24 2.38
C GLU A 65 -5.78 17.26 2.81
N PRO A 66 -5.71 15.99 2.38
CA PRO A 66 -6.67 14.99 2.81
C PRO A 66 -6.44 14.66 4.29
N GLU A 67 -7.52 14.26 4.97
CA GLU A 67 -7.40 13.73 6.33
C GLU A 67 -6.45 12.53 6.37
N SER A 68 -5.59 12.49 7.39
CA SER A 68 -4.54 11.47 7.53
C SER A 68 -5.11 10.04 7.58
N LEU A 69 -4.47 9.13 6.85
CA LEU A 69 -4.75 7.69 6.88
C LEU A 69 -3.87 6.92 7.87
N GLU A 70 -3.06 7.63 8.68
CA GLU A 70 -2.19 7.00 9.68
C GLU A 70 -2.95 6.11 10.69
N PRO A 71 -4.20 6.43 11.12
CA PRO A 71 -4.97 5.50 11.94
C PRO A 71 -5.22 4.14 11.27
N CYS A 72 -5.51 4.11 9.96
CA CYS A 72 -5.67 2.88 9.21
C CYS A 72 -4.34 2.11 9.10
N TRP A 73 -3.24 2.80 8.82
CA TRP A 73 -1.92 2.20 8.80
C TRP A 73 -1.53 1.60 10.14
N LYS A 74 -1.75 2.33 11.24
CA LYS A 74 -1.47 1.83 12.58
C LYS A 74 -2.28 0.58 12.90
N ALA A 75 -3.57 0.56 12.57
CA ALA A 75 -4.44 -0.58 12.77
C ALA A 75 -3.97 -1.79 11.94
N LEU A 76 -3.65 -1.59 10.65
CA LEU A 76 -3.14 -2.63 9.77
C LEU A 76 -1.81 -3.21 10.26
N LEU A 77 -0.84 -2.36 10.57
CA LEU A 77 0.51 -2.79 10.96
C LEU A 77 0.55 -3.46 12.33
N SER A 78 -0.35 -3.08 13.25
CA SER A 78 -0.52 -3.74 14.54
C SER A 78 -1.42 -4.99 14.46
N GLY A 79 -2.02 -5.26 13.29
CA GLY A 79 -2.99 -6.33 13.10
C GLY A 79 -4.23 -6.18 13.96
N SER A 80 -4.63 -4.94 14.25
CA SER A 80 -5.86 -4.66 15.00
C SER A 80 -7.09 -5.09 14.21
N PRO A 81 -8.10 -5.69 14.86
CA PRO A 81 -9.41 -5.94 14.23
C PRO A 81 -10.11 -4.63 13.80
N ASP A 82 -9.67 -3.48 14.31
CA ASP A 82 -10.24 -2.18 13.99
C ASP A 82 -9.84 -1.69 12.59
N PHE A 83 -8.94 -2.39 11.88
CA PHE A 83 -8.52 -2.01 10.53
C PHE A 83 -9.70 -1.85 9.57
N ALA A 84 -10.62 -2.84 9.55
CA ALA A 84 -11.79 -2.80 8.69
C ALA A 84 -12.66 -1.58 8.98
N SER A 85 -12.98 -1.31 10.25
CA SER A 85 -13.77 -0.15 10.67
C SER A 85 -13.07 1.18 10.35
N CYS A 86 -11.74 1.23 10.48
CA CYS A 86 -10.96 2.40 10.09
C CYS A 86 -11.02 2.64 8.57
N TYR A 87 -10.89 1.59 7.78
CA TYR A 87 -10.98 1.67 6.33
C TYR A 87 -12.36 2.15 5.87
N GLU A 88 -13.42 1.52 6.34
CA GLU A 88 -14.82 1.86 6.01
C GLU A 88 -15.17 3.31 6.37
N ARG A 89 -14.57 3.85 7.42
CA ARG A 89 -14.80 5.23 7.85
C ARG A 89 -13.93 6.24 7.14
N LEU A 90 -12.64 5.95 6.93
CA LEU A 90 -11.64 6.94 6.51
C LEU A 90 -11.25 6.84 5.03
N VAL A 91 -11.37 5.68 4.40
CA VAL A 91 -10.94 5.46 3.01
C VAL A 91 -12.14 5.31 2.09
N GLN A 92 -13.01 4.37 2.38
CA GLN A 92 -14.11 3.98 1.50
C GLN A 92 -15.02 5.15 1.06
N PRO A 93 -15.47 6.08 1.95
CA PRO A 93 -16.34 7.18 1.54
C PRO A 93 -15.64 8.26 0.71
N ARG A 94 -14.30 8.21 0.65
CA ARG A 94 -13.45 9.25 0.04
C ARG A 94 -12.53 8.71 -1.04
N GLN A 95 -12.79 7.51 -1.55
CA GLN A 95 -11.93 6.87 -2.56
C GLN A 95 -11.63 7.78 -3.75
N GLU A 96 -12.64 8.45 -4.30
CA GLU A 96 -12.46 9.35 -5.45
C GLU A 96 -11.57 10.55 -5.12
N SER A 97 -11.75 11.19 -3.96
CA SER A 97 -10.93 12.32 -3.55
C SER A 97 -9.51 11.91 -3.17
N LEU A 98 -9.36 10.74 -2.54
CA LEU A 98 -8.05 10.17 -2.21
C LEU A 98 -7.27 9.74 -3.44
N ALA A 99 -7.95 9.24 -4.48
CA ALA A 99 -7.30 8.86 -5.75
C ALA A 99 -6.60 10.06 -6.44
N CYS A 100 -7.04 11.29 -6.16
CA CYS A 100 -6.42 12.51 -6.66
C CYS A 100 -5.90 13.38 -5.50
N SER A 101 -5.02 12.80 -4.69
CA SER A 101 -4.44 13.42 -3.50
C SER A 101 -3.01 12.92 -3.23
N PRO A 102 -2.27 13.53 -2.31
CA PRO A 102 -0.97 13.01 -1.84
C PRO A 102 -1.03 11.61 -1.23
N LEU A 103 -2.21 11.15 -0.81
CA LEU A 103 -2.44 9.84 -0.19
C LEU A 103 -2.96 8.78 -1.17
N ALA A 104 -2.88 9.00 -2.49
CA ALA A 104 -3.39 8.06 -3.48
C ALA A 104 -2.75 6.65 -3.36
N ALA A 105 -1.43 6.58 -3.14
CA ALA A 105 -0.74 5.31 -2.94
C ALA A 105 -1.17 4.60 -1.64
N ASP A 106 -1.36 5.37 -0.55
CA ASP A 106 -1.85 4.84 0.72
C ASP A 106 -3.26 4.26 0.56
N ALA A 107 -4.15 5.00 -0.09
CA ALA A 107 -5.52 4.55 -0.33
C ALA A 107 -5.58 3.26 -1.14
N LEU A 108 -4.77 3.15 -2.20
CA LEU A 108 -4.70 1.93 -3.03
C LEU A 108 -4.15 0.73 -2.25
N LEU A 109 -3.07 0.92 -1.48
CA LEU A 109 -2.50 -0.16 -0.68
C LEU A 109 -3.46 -0.61 0.43
N LEU A 110 -4.08 0.33 1.15
CA LEU A 110 -5.06 0.01 2.20
C LEU A 110 -6.29 -0.70 1.62
N ALA A 111 -6.76 -0.31 0.42
CA ALA A 111 -7.84 -1.01 -0.29
C ALA A 111 -7.44 -2.46 -0.63
N ALA A 112 -6.23 -2.66 -1.16
CA ALA A 112 -5.74 -3.99 -1.48
C ALA A 112 -5.70 -4.92 -0.25
N PHE A 113 -5.35 -4.38 0.93
CA PHE A 113 -5.40 -5.15 2.18
C PHE A 113 -6.83 -5.40 2.68
N TYR A 114 -7.73 -4.45 2.52
CA TYR A 114 -9.13 -4.60 2.92
C TYR A 114 -9.87 -5.62 2.05
N GLU A 115 -9.64 -5.58 0.75
CA GLU A 115 -10.27 -6.46 -0.25
C GLU A 115 -9.56 -7.83 -0.37
N ASP A 116 -8.45 -8.03 0.35
CA ASP A 116 -7.57 -9.20 0.24
C ASP A 116 -7.04 -9.44 -1.19
N GLU A 117 -6.99 -8.39 -2.00
CA GLU A 117 -6.46 -8.39 -3.37
C GLU A 117 -5.02 -7.86 -3.40
N LEU A 118 -4.10 -8.60 -2.78
CA LEU A 118 -2.70 -8.21 -2.61
C LEU A 118 -1.93 -8.29 -3.92
N ARG A 119 -1.95 -7.22 -4.70
CA ARG A 119 -1.18 -7.06 -5.94
C ARG A 119 -0.18 -5.90 -5.81
N PRO A 120 1.03 -6.04 -6.39
CA PRO A 120 1.95 -4.92 -6.44
C PRO A 120 1.36 -3.78 -7.30
N LEU A 121 1.64 -2.54 -6.90
CA LEU A 121 1.37 -1.38 -7.74
C LEU A 121 2.22 -1.45 -9.01
N PRO A 122 1.82 -0.79 -10.12
CA PRO A 122 2.65 -0.69 -11.32
C PRO A 122 4.03 -0.10 -11.02
N GLU A 123 5.07 -0.56 -11.71
CA GLU A 123 6.47 -0.12 -11.46
C GLU A 123 6.66 1.39 -11.57
N GLU A 124 5.86 2.06 -12.39
CA GLU A 124 5.90 3.52 -12.53
C GLU A 124 5.56 4.30 -11.26
N TRP A 125 4.96 3.63 -10.24
CA TRP A 125 4.67 4.23 -8.93
C TRP A 125 5.91 4.28 -8.02
N GLU A 126 6.89 3.41 -8.22
CA GLU A 126 8.04 3.24 -7.31
C GLU A 126 8.80 4.53 -6.98
N PRO A 127 9.08 5.45 -7.94
CA PRO A 127 9.77 6.70 -7.65
C PRO A 127 9.03 7.64 -6.68
N PHE A 128 7.73 7.41 -6.51
CA PHE A 128 6.82 8.25 -5.72
C PHE A 128 6.45 7.66 -4.38
N LEU A 129 6.80 6.39 -4.13
CA LEU A 129 6.46 5.69 -2.90
C LEU A 129 7.34 6.11 -1.73
N SER A 130 6.73 6.21 -0.55
CA SER A 130 7.46 6.33 0.73
C SER A 130 8.20 5.02 1.03
N THR A 131 9.14 5.05 1.99
CA THR A 131 9.91 3.86 2.39
C THR A 131 8.99 2.70 2.80
N ARG A 132 7.95 2.98 3.59
CA ARG A 132 6.94 2.00 4.01
C ARG A 132 6.21 1.39 2.81
N GLN A 133 5.71 2.23 1.92
CA GLN A 133 4.98 1.80 0.72
C GLN A 133 5.89 0.97 -0.20
N LEU A 134 7.14 1.40 -0.38
CA LEU A 134 8.12 0.68 -1.19
C LEU A 134 8.48 -0.68 -0.57
N ALA A 135 8.60 -0.77 0.76
CA ALA A 135 8.82 -2.04 1.44
C ALA A 135 7.67 -3.03 1.19
N LEU A 136 6.41 -2.56 1.29
CA LEU A 136 5.24 -3.37 0.96
C LEU A 136 5.22 -3.76 -0.52
N GLN A 137 5.53 -2.83 -1.41
CA GLN A 137 5.65 -3.10 -2.85
C GLN A 137 6.66 -4.21 -3.14
N ARG A 138 7.87 -4.16 -2.54
CA ARG A 138 8.89 -5.21 -2.67
C ARG A 138 8.40 -6.56 -2.14
N ALA A 139 7.71 -6.57 -1.00
CA ALA A 139 7.13 -7.78 -0.45
C ALA A 139 6.07 -8.40 -1.38
N LEU A 140 5.17 -7.59 -1.95
CA LEU A 140 4.15 -8.04 -2.91
C LEU A 140 4.76 -8.57 -4.22
N GLN A 141 5.94 -8.08 -4.59
CA GLN A 141 6.75 -8.61 -5.71
C GLN A 141 7.53 -9.88 -5.33
N GLY A 142 7.48 -10.35 -4.09
CA GLY A 142 8.25 -11.49 -3.58
C GLY A 142 9.72 -11.17 -3.24
N ARG A 143 10.11 -9.90 -3.22
CA ARG A 143 11.47 -9.42 -2.93
C ARG A 143 11.65 -9.15 -1.43
N TRP A 144 11.50 -10.20 -0.62
CA TRP A 144 11.40 -10.13 0.85
C TRP A 144 12.61 -9.50 1.53
N GLU A 145 13.82 -9.85 1.10
CA GLU A 145 15.05 -9.32 1.69
C GLU A 145 15.20 -7.81 1.47
N GLU A 146 14.82 -7.33 0.30
CA GLU A 146 14.82 -5.91 0.01
C GLU A 146 13.76 -5.17 0.82
N ALA A 147 12.56 -5.75 0.93
CA ALA A 147 11.49 -5.20 1.74
C ALA A 147 11.91 -4.98 3.20
N VAL A 148 12.50 -5.99 3.82
CA VAL A 148 12.97 -5.93 5.22
C VAL A 148 14.13 -4.93 5.39
N ARG A 149 15.02 -4.80 4.40
CA ARG A 149 16.11 -3.80 4.44
C ARG A 149 15.58 -2.36 4.36
N LEU A 150 14.50 -2.14 3.62
CA LEU A 150 13.86 -0.83 3.51
C LEU A 150 13.18 -0.44 4.82
N GLU A 151 12.29 -1.29 5.32
CA GLU A 151 11.58 -1.07 6.58
C GLU A 151 11.16 -2.43 7.17
N PRO A 152 11.66 -2.82 8.37
CA PRO A 152 11.35 -4.10 8.98
C PRO A 152 9.95 -4.07 9.63
N LEU A 153 8.91 -4.21 8.83
CA LEU A 153 7.52 -4.23 9.29
C LEU A 153 7.10 -5.65 9.68
N PRO A 154 6.48 -5.87 10.85
CA PRO A 154 5.93 -7.18 11.26
C PRO A 154 4.97 -7.78 10.22
N LEU A 155 4.19 -6.93 9.55
CA LEU A 155 3.29 -7.33 8.47
C LEU A 155 3.99 -8.08 7.32
N LEU A 156 5.26 -7.76 7.02
CA LEU A 156 6.03 -8.43 5.95
C LEU A 156 6.18 -9.92 6.19
N VAL A 157 6.35 -10.34 7.44
CA VAL A 157 6.49 -11.76 7.80
C VAL A 157 5.18 -12.50 7.53
N THR A 158 4.05 -11.89 7.87
CA THR A 158 2.72 -12.46 7.59
C THR A 158 2.45 -12.58 6.11
N LEU A 159 2.79 -11.56 5.33
CA LEU A 159 2.66 -11.59 3.86
C LEU A 159 3.51 -12.69 3.24
N ARG A 160 4.75 -12.88 3.73
CA ARG A 160 5.63 -13.96 3.28
C ARG A 160 5.02 -15.32 3.60
N GLY A 161 4.53 -15.51 4.82
CA GLY A 161 3.85 -16.74 5.22
C GLY A 161 2.62 -17.03 4.34
N LYS A 162 1.80 -16.02 4.05
CA LYS A 162 0.65 -16.16 3.14
C LYS A 162 1.09 -16.55 1.73
N ALA A 163 2.12 -15.92 1.18
CA ALA A 163 2.63 -16.24 -0.14
C ALA A 163 3.17 -17.69 -0.24
N LEU A 164 3.86 -18.17 0.79
CA LEU A 164 4.33 -19.55 0.90
C LEU A 164 3.15 -20.54 1.00
N TYR A 165 2.13 -20.19 1.80
CA TYR A 165 0.92 -21.02 1.92
C TYR A 165 0.21 -21.20 0.57
N VAL A 166 0.02 -20.10 -0.19
CA VAL A 166 -0.62 -20.15 -1.52
C VAL A 166 0.17 -21.01 -2.50
N LYS A 167 1.52 -21.06 -2.36
CA LYS A 167 2.38 -21.93 -3.17
C LYS A 167 2.35 -23.40 -2.73
N GLY A 168 1.75 -23.72 -1.60
CA GLY A 168 1.72 -25.06 -1.04
C GLY A 168 2.89 -25.40 -0.12
N ASP A 169 3.79 -24.46 0.17
CA ASP A 169 4.96 -24.62 1.04
C ASP A 169 4.57 -24.46 2.53
N TYR A 170 3.60 -25.26 2.99
CA TYR A 170 2.97 -25.12 4.31
C TYR A 170 3.94 -25.21 5.49
N THR A 171 4.95 -26.08 5.41
CA THR A 171 5.96 -26.23 6.47
C THR A 171 6.76 -24.94 6.66
N VAL A 172 7.26 -24.40 5.54
CA VAL A 172 8.05 -23.16 5.57
C VAL A 172 7.18 -21.96 5.96
N ALA A 173 5.91 -21.92 5.51
CA ALA A 173 4.96 -20.89 5.91
C ALA A 173 4.78 -20.85 7.43
N ILE A 174 4.62 -22.01 8.07
CA ILE A 174 4.45 -22.12 9.53
C ILE A 174 5.74 -21.72 10.28
N GLU A 175 6.92 -22.09 9.78
CA GLU A 175 8.19 -21.69 10.38
C GLU A 175 8.35 -20.17 10.36
N VAL A 176 8.12 -19.55 9.21
CA VAL A 176 8.16 -18.09 9.06
C VAL A 176 7.20 -17.39 10.03
N LEU A 177 6.01 -17.95 10.24
CA LEU A 177 5.03 -17.37 11.15
C LEU A 177 5.33 -17.61 12.63
N ARG A 178 5.97 -18.73 12.96
CA ARG A 178 6.40 -19.02 14.33
C ARG A 178 7.37 -17.94 14.82
N ASP A 179 8.25 -17.46 13.94
CA ASP A 179 9.19 -16.38 14.25
C ASP A 179 8.49 -15.04 14.46
N THR A 180 7.28 -14.86 13.89
CA THR A 180 6.49 -13.63 14.05
C THR A 180 5.66 -13.64 15.34
N TYR A 181 5.28 -14.82 15.83
CA TYR A 181 4.40 -14.99 16.96
C TYR A 181 4.86 -14.27 18.25
N PRO A 182 6.16 -14.28 18.62
CA PRO A 182 6.64 -13.55 19.79
C PRO A 182 6.64 -12.02 19.62
N MET A 183 6.51 -11.52 18.38
CA MET A 183 6.66 -10.11 18.03
C MET A 183 5.34 -9.33 17.96
N GLY A 184 4.23 -9.90 18.46
CA GLY A 184 2.94 -9.22 18.46
C GLY A 184 1.94 -9.78 17.46
N PHE A 185 1.89 -11.11 17.37
CA PHE A 185 0.82 -11.82 16.68
C PHE A 185 -0.54 -11.30 17.19
N THR A 186 -1.38 -10.84 16.27
CA THR A 186 -2.67 -10.24 16.60
C THR A 186 -3.83 -11.11 16.10
N ARG A 187 -5.03 -10.87 16.61
CA ARG A 187 -6.26 -11.56 16.18
C ARG A 187 -6.50 -11.48 14.67
N PHE A 188 -5.98 -10.47 13.99
CA PHE A 188 -6.08 -10.32 12.54
C PHE A 188 -5.39 -11.48 11.79
N HIS A 189 -4.25 -11.96 12.29
CA HIS A 189 -3.49 -13.04 11.67
C HIS A 189 -4.03 -14.44 12.05
N LEU A 190 -4.82 -14.51 13.12
CA LEU A 190 -5.32 -15.77 13.70
C LEU A 190 -6.01 -16.69 12.69
N PRO A 191 -6.96 -16.23 11.85
CA PRO A 191 -7.65 -17.09 10.88
C PRO A 191 -6.68 -17.76 9.90
N TRP A 192 -5.70 -17.01 9.41
CA TRP A 192 -4.71 -17.52 8.45
C TRP A 192 -3.79 -18.53 9.08
N VAL A 193 -3.24 -18.22 10.27
CA VAL A 193 -2.34 -19.13 10.98
C VAL A 193 -3.05 -20.42 11.37
N LEU A 194 -4.31 -20.34 11.79
CA LEU A 194 -5.11 -21.54 12.06
C LEU A 194 -5.34 -22.37 10.79
N ALA A 195 -5.64 -21.73 9.65
CA ALA A 195 -5.80 -22.43 8.38
C ALA A 195 -4.50 -23.14 7.98
N TRP A 196 -3.36 -22.51 8.20
CA TRP A 196 -2.04 -23.07 7.88
C TRP A 196 -1.66 -24.23 8.80
N TYR A 197 -1.89 -24.13 10.11
CA TYR A 197 -1.69 -25.26 11.01
C TYR A 197 -2.59 -26.45 10.64
N LYS A 198 -3.85 -26.20 10.28
CA LYS A 198 -4.77 -27.24 9.82
C LYS A 198 -4.31 -27.89 8.53
N ALA A 199 -3.90 -27.09 7.53
CA ALA A 199 -3.40 -27.60 6.25
C ALA A 199 -2.17 -28.50 6.42
N ASN A 200 -1.27 -28.16 7.37
CA ASN A 200 -0.09 -28.95 7.68
C ASN A 200 -0.34 -30.04 8.75
N ARG A 201 -1.60 -30.34 9.07
CA ARG A 201 -2.02 -31.35 10.08
C ARG A 201 -1.43 -31.12 11.48
N GLN A 202 -1.01 -29.91 11.80
CA GLN A 202 -0.47 -29.52 13.11
C GLN A 202 -1.60 -29.08 14.06
N TYR A 203 -2.56 -29.96 14.31
CA TYR A 203 -3.78 -29.66 15.09
C TYR A 203 -3.50 -29.25 16.53
N ARG A 204 -2.45 -29.82 17.19
CA ARG A 204 -2.08 -29.44 18.56
C ARG A 204 -1.65 -27.99 18.66
N GLN A 205 -0.90 -27.50 17.67
CA GLN A 205 -0.47 -26.10 17.60
C GLN A 205 -1.67 -25.19 17.35
N ALA A 206 -2.59 -25.58 16.47
CA ALA A 206 -3.82 -24.85 16.25
C ALA A 206 -4.68 -24.74 17.53
N CYS A 207 -4.81 -25.83 18.31
CA CYS A 207 -5.54 -25.82 19.58
C CYS A 207 -4.87 -24.88 20.61
N ARG A 208 -3.56 -24.96 20.79
CA ARG A 208 -2.84 -24.06 21.71
C ARG A 208 -3.03 -22.59 21.34
N LEU A 209 -3.00 -22.28 20.05
CA LEU A 209 -3.21 -20.92 19.57
C LEU A 209 -4.62 -20.42 19.92
N LEU A 210 -5.65 -21.27 19.82
CA LEU A 210 -7.03 -20.93 20.21
C LEU A 210 -7.19 -20.73 21.72
N GLU A 211 -6.42 -21.47 22.53
CA GLU A 211 -6.40 -21.29 24.00
C GLU A 211 -5.80 -19.94 24.40
N GLU A 212 -4.73 -19.51 23.70
CA GLU A 212 -4.06 -18.21 23.94
C GLU A 212 -4.88 -17.03 23.41
N PHE A 213 -5.64 -17.20 22.32
CA PHE A 213 -6.48 -16.18 21.70
C PHE A 213 -7.95 -16.66 21.61
N PRO A 214 -8.67 -16.74 22.75
CA PRO A 214 -10.04 -17.21 22.74
C PRO A 214 -10.93 -16.37 21.83
N VAL A 215 -11.60 -17.00 20.90
CA VAL A 215 -12.62 -16.39 20.05
C VAL A 215 -13.82 -16.08 20.96
N LYS A 216 -14.06 -14.78 21.17
CA LYS A 216 -15.29 -14.33 21.86
C LYS A 216 -16.44 -14.32 20.88
#